data_264bf8b5338be84ca9c3886ab9223016
#
_entry.id   264bf8b5338be84ca9c3886ab9223016
#
_cell.length_a   1.000
_cell.length_b   1.000
_cell.length_c   1.000
_cell.angle_alpha   90.00
_cell.angle_beta   90.00
_cell.angle_gamma   90.00
#
_symmetry.space_group_name_H-M   'P 1'
#
loop_
_entity.id
_entity.type
_entity.pdbx_description
1 polymer ?
#
loop_
_entity_poly.entity_id
_entity_poly.type
_entity_poly.pdbx_seq_one_letter_code
_entity_poly.pdbx_strand_id
1 'polypeptide(L)'
;MQALPAISLVAHATVLTGMTNDVCTEMLFAQQVFAYGKPGDMLLSLSTSGKSENVLNAVRMARVLGMHAIALTGSIHPDLKDLSEVAICSPEVIPPNIQEHHLPIYHVLTRLIENYFFE
;
A
#
# COMPACT_ATOMS: atom_id res chain seq x y z
N MET A 1 15.94 -8.39 20.41
CA MET A 1 15.14 -8.47 19.18
C MET A 1 15.15 -7.09 18.55
N GLN A 2 15.63 -6.97 17.35
CA GLN A 2 15.60 -5.71 16.61
C GLN A 2 14.23 -5.59 15.92
N ALA A 3 13.75 -4.37 15.70
CA ALA A 3 12.44 -4.12 15.10
C ALA A 3 12.48 -2.92 14.16
N LEU A 4 11.76 -2.98 13.06
CA LEU A 4 11.54 -1.86 12.15
C LEU A 4 10.13 -1.31 12.36
N PRO A 5 9.94 0.02 12.31
CA PRO A 5 8.61 0.61 12.39
C PRO A 5 7.81 0.25 11.14
N ALA A 6 6.64 -0.36 11.34
CA ALA A 6 5.69 -0.66 10.28
C ALA A 6 4.27 -0.44 10.79
N ILE A 7 3.46 0.32 10.05
CA ILE A 7 2.10 0.68 10.42
C ILE A 7 1.14 0.12 9.38
N SER A 8 0.19 -0.71 9.83
CA SER A 8 -0.93 -1.15 8.99
C SER A 8 -2.05 -0.12 9.03
N LEU A 9 -2.36 0.51 7.90
CA LEU A 9 -3.42 1.51 7.80
C LEU A 9 -4.84 0.93 7.90
N VAL A 10 -4.97 -0.40 7.96
CA VAL A 10 -6.25 -1.08 8.21
C VAL A 10 -6.43 -1.51 9.66
N ALA A 11 -5.46 -1.27 10.54
CA ALA A 11 -5.50 -1.74 11.92
C ALA A 11 -6.39 -0.90 12.86
N HIS A 12 -6.66 0.36 12.50
CA HIS A 12 -7.43 1.28 13.33
C HIS A 12 -8.91 1.31 12.95
N ALA A 13 -9.71 0.38 13.49
CA ALA A 13 -11.13 0.27 13.17
C ALA A 13 -11.91 1.57 13.40
N THR A 14 -11.61 2.31 14.47
CA THR A 14 -12.26 3.60 14.76
C THR A 14 -11.96 4.65 13.67
N VAL A 15 -10.71 4.71 13.18
CA VAL A 15 -10.35 5.62 12.08
C VAL A 15 -11.07 5.21 10.80
N LEU A 16 -11.12 3.91 10.49
CA LEU A 16 -11.80 3.40 9.30
C LEU A 16 -13.29 3.75 9.32
N THR A 17 -13.98 3.52 10.42
CA THR A 17 -15.41 3.81 10.56
C THR A 17 -15.69 5.32 10.60
N GLY A 18 -14.93 6.09 11.37
CA GLY A 18 -15.07 7.53 11.49
C GLY A 18 -14.83 8.24 10.15
N MET A 19 -13.74 7.94 9.46
CA MET A 19 -13.45 8.52 8.14
C MET A 19 -14.54 8.20 7.11
N THR A 20 -15.02 6.96 7.11
CA THR A 20 -16.08 6.54 6.17
C THR A 20 -17.40 7.28 6.44
N ASN A 21 -17.76 7.50 7.71
CA ASN A 21 -19.01 8.14 8.08
C ASN A 21 -18.95 9.68 7.99
N ASP A 22 -17.84 10.27 8.41
CA ASP A 22 -17.77 11.71 8.68
C ASP A 22 -17.05 12.49 7.58
N VAL A 23 -16.26 11.82 6.73
CA VAL A 23 -15.48 12.47 5.67
C VAL A 23 -15.81 11.86 4.30
N CYS A 24 -15.06 10.85 3.89
CA CYS A 24 -15.33 10.04 2.70
C CYS A 24 -14.41 8.81 2.67
N THR A 25 -14.89 7.75 2.01
CA THR A 25 -14.15 6.49 1.89
C THR A 25 -12.87 6.63 1.05
N GLU A 26 -12.89 7.53 0.06
CA GLU A 26 -11.79 7.74 -0.87
C GLU A 26 -10.54 8.35 -0.21
N MET A 27 -10.71 9.06 0.91
CA MET A 27 -9.61 9.69 1.65
C MET A 27 -9.12 8.87 2.83
N LEU A 28 -9.71 7.72 3.08
CA LEU A 28 -9.48 6.87 4.25
C LEU A 28 -8.00 6.59 4.53
N PHE A 29 -7.26 6.16 3.52
CA PHE A 29 -5.82 5.87 3.66
C PHE A 29 -4.96 7.11 3.45
N ALA A 30 -5.36 8.01 2.56
CA ALA A 30 -4.62 9.25 2.31
C ALA A 30 -4.49 10.11 3.56
N GLN A 31 -5.55 10.20 4.37
CA GLN A 31 -5.53 10.93 5.63
C GLN A 31 -4.54 10.33 6.64
N GLN A 32 -4.46 9.01 6.71
CA GLN A 32 -3.50 8.32 7.57
C GLN A 32 -2.06 8.48 7.07
N VAL A 33 -1.85 8.37 5.74
CA VAL A 33 -0.54 8.66 5.11
C VAL A 33 -0.12 10.09 5.42
N PHE A 34 -1.02 11.07 5.32
CA PHE A 34 -0.73 12.45 5.68
C PHE A 34 -0.32 12.63 7.16
N ALA A 35 -0.98 11.89 8.06
CA ALA A 35 -0.70 11.99 9.50
C ALA A 35 0.61 11.33 9.93
N TYR A 36 0.98 10.21 9.31
CA TYR A 36 2.13 9.40 9.74
C TYR A 36 3.35 9.53 8.83
N GLY A 37 3.14 9.78 7.54
CA GLY A 37 4.18 9.75 6.53
C GLY A 37 5.19 10.89 6.62
N LYS A 38 6.44 10.56 6.38
CA LYS A 38 7.56 11.50 6.33
C LYS A 38 8.36 11.29 5.04
N PRO A 39 9.08 12.31 4.56
CA PRO A 39 9.98 12.15 3.43
C PRO A 39 10.96 11.00 3.65
N GLY A 40 11.07 10.12 2.64
CA GLY A 40 11.92 8.92 2.70
C GLY A 40 11.25 7.68 3.28
N ASP A 41 10.07 7.79 3.87
CA ASP A 41 9.27 6.62 4.25
C ASP A 41 8.74 5.89 3.01
N MET A 42 8.27 4.67 3.19
CA MET A 42 7.75 3.83 2.11
C MET A 42 6.29 3.45 2.35
N LEU A 43 5.46 3.61 1.32
CA LEU A 43 4.10 3.09 1.28
C LEU A 43 4.05 1.82 0.43
N LEU A 44 3.67 0.69 1.04
CA LEU A 44 3.32 -0.53 0.33
C LEU A 44 1.80 -0.58 0.16
N SER A 45 1.33 -0.55 -1.07
CA SER A 45 -0.09 -0.57 -1.43
C SER A 45 -0.47 -1.86 -2.14
N LEU A 46 -1.62 -2.45 -1.75
CA LEU A 46 -2.17 -3.66 -2.34
C LEU A 46 -3.56 -3.38 -2.91
N SER A 47 -3.75 -3.61 -4.20
CA SER A 47 -5.06 -3.48 -4.85
C SER A 47 -5.16 -4.41 -6.04
N THR A 48 -6.02 -5.41 -5.96
CA THR A 48 -6.21 -6.38 -7.06
C THR A 48 -6.71 -5.73 -8.34
N SER A 49 -7.57 -4.72 -8.24
CA SER A 49 -8.08 -3.98 -9.40
C SER A 49 -7.12 -2.92 -9.92
N GLY A 50 -6.21 -2.41 -9.09
CA GLY A 50 -5.34 -1.28 -9.44
C GLY A 50 -6.04 0.07 -9.60
N LYS A 51 -7.35 0.17 -9.36
CA LYS A 51 -8.17 1.38 -9.55
C LYS A 51 -8.97 1.80 -8.32
N SER A 52 -8.71 1.21 -7.15
CA SER A 52 -9.39 1.58 -5.90
C SER A 52 -9.00 3.00 -5.49
N GLU A 53 -9.94 3.96 -5.53
CA GLU A 53 -9.65 5.39 -5.37
C GLU A 53 -9.01 5.71 -4.02
N ASN A 54 -9.41 5.04 -2.95
CA ASN A 54 -8.79 5.19 -1.63
C ASN A 54 -7.29 4.80 -1.63
N VAL A 55 -6.92 3.77 -2.38
CA VAL A 55 -5.52 3.35 -2.52
C VAL A 55 -4.75 4.33 -3.41
N LEU A 56 -5.34 4.76 -4.52
CA LEU A 56 -4.73 5.74 -5.44
C LEU A 56 -4.48 7.07 -4.71
N ASN A 57 -5.41 7.54 -3.90
CA ASN A 57 -5.26 8.76 -3.12
C ASN A 57 -4.17 8.64 -2.05
N ALA A 58 -4.01 7.46 -1.43
CA ALA A 58 -2.90 7.20 -0.52
C ALA A 58 -1.55 7.31 -1.21
N VAL A 59 -1.41 6.74 -2.41
CA VAL A 59 -0.18 6.82 -3.20
C VAL A 59 0.11 8.25 -3.67
N ARG A 60 -0.92 8.99 -4.12
CA ARG A 60 -0.79 10.41 -4.46
C ARG A 60 -0.29 11.23 -3.25
N MET A 61 -0.86 11.00 -2.07
CA MET A 61 -0.44 11.67 -0.83
C MET A 61 1.00 11.30 -0.46
N ALA A 62 1.38 10.03 -0.53
CA ALA A 62 2.75 9.59 -0.27
C ALA A 62 3.76 10.33 -1.18
N ARG A 63 3.46 10.46 -2.46
CA ARG A 63 4.31 11.21 -3.41
C ARG A 63 4.44 12.68 -3.06
N VAL A 64 3.34 13.34 -2.65
CA VAL A 64 3.35 14.75 -2.21
C VAL A 64 4.25 14.94 -0.99
N LEU A 65 4.27 13.94 -0.08
CA LEU A 65 5.11 13.97 1.12
C LEU A 65 6.57 13.57 0.88
N GLY A 66 6.96 13.21 -0.34
CA GLY A 66 8.30 12.74 -0.64
C GLY A 66 8.59 11.32 -0.13
N MET A 67 7.56 10.51 0.02
CA MET A 67 7.66 9.08 0.33
C MET A 67 7.85 8.26 -0.96
N HIS A 68 8.39 7.05 -0.79
CA HIS A 68 8.45 6.05 -1.85
C HIS A 68 7.15 5.22 -1.90
N ALA A 69 6.73 4.82 -3.08
CA ALA A 69 5.52 4.01 -3.26
C ALA A 69 5.81 2.72 -4.03
N ILE A 70 5.43 1.60 -3.42
CA ILE A 70 5.47 0.26 -4.04
C ILE A 70 4.05 -0.27 -4.12
N ALA A 71 3.69 -0.89 -5.24
CA ALA A 71 2.39 -1.50 -5.46
C ALA A 71 2.46 -3.00 -5.72
N LEU A 72 1.55 -3.75 -5.11
CA LEU A 72 1.18 -5.10 -5.53
C LEU A 72 -0.22 -5.03 -6.14
N THR A 73 -0.36 -5.36 -7.43
CA THR A 73 -1.63 -5.17 -8.15
C THR A 73 -1.87 -6.27 -9.18
N GLY A 74 -3.05 -6.25 -9.80
CA GLY A 74 -3.31 -7.00 -11.02
C GLY A 74 -2.81 -6.26 -12.26
N SER A 75 -2.98 -6.85 -13.43
CA SER A 75 -2.46 -6.34 -14.71
C SER A 75 -3.49 -5.55 -15.53
N ILE A 76 -4.77 -5.52 -15.13
CA ILE A 76 -5.86 -5.00 -15.98
C ILE A 76 -5.86 -3.47 -16.06
N HIS A 77 -5.68 -2.80 -14.93
CA HIS A 77 -5.73 -1.34 -14.85
C HIS A 77 -4.35 -0.76 -14.51
N PRO A 78 -3.86 0.22 -15.29
CA PRO A 78 -2.53 0.78 -15.09
C PRO A 78 -2.44 1.80 -13.96
N ASP A 79 -3.56 2.34 -13.46
CA ASP A 79 -3.60 3.51 -12.58
C ASP A 79 -2.64 3.41 -11.39
N LEU A 80 -2.73 2.35 -10.60
CA LEU A 80 -1.86 2.16 -9.44
C LEU A 80 -0.41 1.89 -9.84
N LYS A 81 -0.20 1.15 -10.94
CA LYS A 81 1.13 0.89 -11.49
C LYS A 81 1.81 2.18 -11.90
N ASP A 82 1.11 3.05 -12.62
CA ASP A 82 1.69 4.29 -13.18
C ASP A 82 1.96 5.34 -12.08
N LEU A 83 1.24 5.28 -10.97
CA LEU A 83 1.46 6.14 -9.81
C LEU A 83 2.61 5.67 -8.91
N SER A 84 2.98 4.41 -8.94
CA SER A 84 3.98 3.82 -8.06
C SER A 84 5.36 3.82 -8.69
N GLU A 85 6.42 3.95 -7.88
CA GLU A 85 7.80 3.86 -8.35
C GLU A 85 8.15 2.43 -8.77
N VAL A 86 7.63 1.45 -8.04
CA VAL A 86 7.75 0.03 -8.34
C VAL A 86 6.39 -0.60 -8.26
N ALA A 87 6.01 -1.37 -9.27
CA ALA A 87 4.79 -2.15 -9.26
C ALA A 87 5.06 -3.61 -9.64
N ILE A 88 4.60 -4.52 -8.80
CA ILE A 88 4.62 -5.96 -9.07
C ILE A 88 3.19 -6.35 -9.46
N CYS A 89 3.01 -6.72 -10.73
CA CYS A 89 1.69 -7.01 -11.29
C CYS A 89 1.50 -8.51 -11.42
N SER A 90 0.43 -9.04 -10.81
CA SER A 90 0.00 -10.40 -11.08
C SER A 90 -0.54 -10.50 -12.51
N PRO A 91 -0.20 -11.56 -13.28
CA PRO A 91 -0.78 -11.78 -14.60
C PRO A 91 -2.25 -12.22 -14.56
N GLU A 92 -2.76 -12.56 -13.38
CA GLU A 92 -4.12 -13.02 -13.16
C GLU A 92 -5.13 -11.89 -13.24
N VAL A 93 -6.38 -12.25 -13.56
CA VAL A 93 -7.51 -11.31 -13.69
C VAL A 93 -8.56 -11.48 -12.60
N ILE A 94 -8.57 -12.63 -11.93
CA ILE A 94 -9.54 -12.97 -10.88
C ILE A 94 -8.95 -12.56 -9.53
N PRO A 95 -9.65 -11.73 -8.72
CA PRO A 95 -9.11 -11.18 -7.48
C PRO A 95 -8.52 -12.22 -6.51
N PRO A 96 -9.14 -13.37 -6.20
CA PRO A 96 -8.51 -14.39 -5.36
C PRO A 96 -7.16 -14.88 -5.89
N ASN A 97 -7.04 -15.12 -7.19
CA ASN A 97 -5.78 -15.60 -7.79
C ASN A 97 -4.69 -14.51 -7.71
N ILE A 98 -5.06 -13.25 -7.92
CA ILE A 98 -4.15 -12.12 -7.74
C ILE A 98 -3.63 -12.07 -6.29
N GLN A 99 -4.52 -12.27 -5.31
CA GLN A 99 -4.16 -12.27 -3.89
C GLN A 99 -3.23 -13.43 -3.52
N GLU A 100 -3.43 -14.61 -4.13
CA GLU A 100 -2.52 -15.75 -3.96
C GLU A 100 -1.10 -15.45 -4.48
N HIS A 101 -0.96 -14.64 -5.53
CA HIS A 101 0.35 -14.18 -5.99
C HIS A 101 0.95 -13.12 -5.05
N HIS A 102 0.15 -12.24 -4.46
CA HIS A 102 0.64 -11.24 -3.52
C HIS A 102 1.21 -11.84 -2.24
N LEU A 103 0.63 -12.93 -1.75
CA LEU A 103 1.00 -13.59 -0.50
C LEU A 103 2.50 -13.96 -0.45
N PRO A 104 3.06 -14.77 -1.36
CA PRO A 104 4.49 -15.09 -1.33
C PRO A 104 5.37 -13.87 -1.56
N ILE A 105 4.91 -12.89 -2.34
CA ILE A 105 5.70 -11.69 -2.63
C ILE A 105 5.96 -10.89 -1.36
N TYR A 106 4.94 -10.56 -0.57
CA TYR A 106 5.19 -9.79 0.65
C TYR A 106 5.93 -10.60 1.73
N HIS A 107 5.81 -11.94 1.75
CA HIS A 107 6.66 -12.77 2.61
C HIS A 107 8.14 -12.68 2.20
N VAL A 108 8.43 -12.73 0.90
CA VAL A 108 9.81 -12.56 0.39
C VAL A 108 10.32 -11.16 0.70
N LEU A 109 9.51 -10.12 0.46
CA LEU A 109 9.88 -8.73 0.77
C LEU A 109 10.22 -8.56 2.25
N THR A 110 9.42 -9.13 3.15
CA THR A 110 9.68 -9.08 4.59
C THR A 110 11.04 -9.71 4.93
N ARG A 111 11.35 -10.89 4.38
CA ARG A 111 12.63 -11.54 4.60
C ARG A 111 13.81 -10.76 4.03
N LEU A 112 13.67 -10.18 2.84
CA LEU A 112 14.71 -9.35 2.24
C LEU A 112 15.00 -8.10 3.08
N ILE A 113 13.98 -7.45 3.61
CA ILE A 113 14.13 -6.31 4.50
C ILE A 113 14.82 -6.73 5.80
N GLU A 114 14.40 -7.83 6.39
CA GLU A 114 15.00 -8.36 7.63
C GLU A 114 16.49 -8.67 7.44
N ASN A 115 16.84 -9.38 6.37
CA ASN A 115 18.24 -9.69 6.05
C ASN A 115 19.06 -8.42 5.78
N TYR A 116 18.50 -7.45 5.06
CA TYR A 116 19.23 -6.22 4.74
C TYR A 116 19.58 -5.39 5.97
N PHE A 117 18.72 -5.35 6.97
CA PHE A 117 18.93 -4.50 8.15
C PHE A 117 19.57 -5.22 9.34
N PHE A 118 19.50 -6.57 9.40
CA PHE A 118 19.87 -7.32 10.60
C PHE A 118 20.86 -8.47 10.39
N GLU A 119 21.20 -8.82 9.15
CA GLU A 119 22.23 -9.80 8.78
C GLU A 119 23.34 -9.15 7.94
#